data_8d60073e71da0ea2c6ec81c54a2dedcd
#
_entry.id   8d60073e71da0ea2c6ec81c54a2dedcd
#
_cell.length_a   1.000
_cell.length_b   1.000
_cell.length_c   1.000
_cell.angle_alpha   90.00
_cell.angle_beta   90.00
_cell.angle_gamma   90.00
#
_symmetry.space_group_name_H-M   'P 1'
#
loop_
_entity.id
_entity.type
_entity.pdbx_description
1 polymer ?
#
loop_
_entity_poly.entity_id
_entity_poly.type
_entity_poly.pdbx_seq_one_letter_code
_entity_poly.pdbx_strand_id
1 'polypeptide(L)'
;VDSIGKVSNQIDEVRYLPMNVEQMEYVHGGEVDLCYHLAALSRIQPSFEAPSNYFRVNAGGTEAVCEWARKFNVKVVYAGSSSQWHNPFLSPYALYKKIGEDVCKLYRQTYGTDIEIARFYNVYGPHEITEGEWAAVIGKWRGLVAEGKPIQIVGDGEQRRDFTHIDDIVDGLIKIGFSNQKHEDAWELGTGFNYSLNEVADLFVERFGCEKVYIPQQKGNYNETHRVNDDAINRLGWQPKDILKDYIKKSI
;
A
#
# COMPACT_ATOMS: atom_id res chain seq x y z
N VAL A 1 -14.93 -0.04 -5.93
CA VAL A 1 -14.21 -0.90 -4.99
C VAL A 1 -15.05 -0.97 -3.75
N ASP A 2 -15.43 -2.16 -3.35
CA ASP A 2 -16.05 -2.36 -2.05
C ASP A 2 -14.97 -2.15 -0.98
N SER A 3 -14.90 -0.94 -0.45
CA SER A 3 -13.90 -0.51 0.52
C SER A 3 -14.29 -0.85 1.96
N ILE A 4 -15.48 -1.40 2.17
CA ILE A 4 -15.97 -1.74 3.52
C ILE A 4 -15.18 -2.93 4.10
N GLY A 5 -14.52 -3.73 3.24
CA GLY A 5 -13.77 -4.90 3.66
C GLY A 5 -14.66 -6.01 4.22
N LYS A 6 -14.06 -6.89 5.03
CA LYS A 6 -14.82 -7.95 5.69
C LYS A 6 -15.66 -7.35 6.83
N VAL A 7 -16.94 -7.70 6.89
CA VAL A 7 -17.87 -7.25 7.97
C VAL A 7 -17.30 -7.56 9.35
N SER A 8 -16.58 -8.68 9.50
CA SER A 8 -15.91 -9.05 10.75
C SER A 8 -14.82 -8.07 11.23
N ASN A 9 -14.35 -7.18 10.36
CA ASN A 9 -13.34 -6.18 10.69
C ASN A 9 -13.94 -4.79 10.91
N GLN A 10 -15.27 -4.64 10.83
CA GLN A 10 -15.94 -3.36 11.09
C GLN A 10 -15.95 -3.05 12.59
N ILE A 11 -15.85 -1.78 12.91
CA ILE A 11 -15.83 -1.24 14.28
C ILE A 11 -17.13 -0.49 14.49
N ASP A 12 -17.84 -0.76 15.59
CA ASP A 12 -19.20 -0.24 15.86
C ASP A 12 -19.25 1.30 15.92
N GLU A 13 -18.17 1.94 16.40
CA GLU A 13 -18.07 3.40 16.51
C GLU A 13 -17.77 4.10 15.17
N VAL A 14 -17.54 3.34 14.10
CA VAL A 14 -17.21 3.88 12.78
C VAL A 14 -18.43 3.84 11.86
N ARG A 15 -18.75 4.99 11.27
CA ARG A 15 -19.79 5.08 10.23
C ARG A 15 -19.25 4.61 8.89
N TYR A 16 -19.86 3.58 8.33
CA TYR A 16 -19.52 3.04 7.02
C TYR A 16 -20.48 3.55 5.95
N LEU A 17 -19.93 4.08 4.84
CA LEU A 17 -20.71 4.52 3.68
C LEU A 17 -20.41 3.59 2.50
N PRO A 18 -21.37 2.75 2.05
CA PRO A 18 -21.17 1.82 0.93
C PRO A 18 -21.19 2.57 -0.40
N MET A 19 -20.05 3.08 -0.82
CA MET A 19 -19.90 3.87 -2.03
C MET A 19 -18.54 3.64 -2.69
N ASN A 20 -18.46 3.91 -3.98
CA ASN A 20 -17.19 3.94 -4.68
C ASN A 20 -16.45 5.26 -4.39
N VAL A 21 -15.11 5.22 -4.43
CA VAL A 21 -14.29 6.41 -4.18
C VAL A 21 -14.54 7.55 -5.17
N GLU A 22 -14.94 7.24 -6.40
CA GLU A 22 -15.29 8.22 -7.42
C GLU A 22 -16.58 9.02 -7.09
N GLN A 23 -17.35 8.54 -6.11
CA GLN A 23 -18.57 9.19 -5.64
C GLN A 23 -18.31 10.13 -4.45
N MET A 24 -17.04 10.47 -4.18
CA MET A 24 -16.67 11.29 -3.03
C MET A 24 -17.35 12.66 -3.02
N GLU A 25 -17.76 13.19 -4.17
CA GLU A 25 -18.50 14.44 -4.29
C GLU A 25 -19.84 14.47 -3.55
N TYR A 26 -20.42 13.30 -3.28
CA TYR A 26 -21.69 13.16 -2.52
C TYR A 26 -21.49 13.13 -1.01
N VAL A 27 -20.24 13.10 -0.52
CA VAL A 27 -19.93 13.12 0.90
C VAL A 27 -19.86 14.55 1.40
N HIS A 28 -20.63 14.89 2.43
CA HIS A 28 -20.52 16.19 3.07
C HIS A 28 -19.25 16.25 3.92
N GLY A 29 -18.34 17.16 3.62
CA GLY A 29 -17.03 17.29 4.24
C GLY A 29 -16.91 18.38 5.29
N GLY A 30 -17.97 19.11 5.62
CA GLY A 30 -17.91 20.30 6.48
C GLY A 30 -17.51 20.07 7.95
N GLU A 31 -17.51 18.80 8.40
CA GLU A 31 -17.08 18.41 9.76
C GLU A 31 -15.87 17.47 9.75
N VAL A 32 -15.14 17.42 8.60
CA VAL A 32 -14.00 16.53 8.42
C VAL A 32 -12.72 17.38 8.37
N ASP A 33 -11.80 17.13 9.29
CA ASP A 33 -10.49 17.79 9.33
C ASP A 33 -9.43 17.05 8.54
N LEU A 34 -9.51 15.71 8.49
CA LEU A 34 -8.48 14.83 7.93
C LEU A 34 -9.09 13.65 7.18
N CYS A 35 -8.59 13.39 5.99
CA CYS A 35 -8.94 12.24 5.17
C CYS A 35 -7.69 11.39 4.88
N TYR A 36 -7.72 10.12 5.23
CA TYR A 36 -6.75 9.13 4.76
C TYR A 36 -7.31 8.45 3.50
N HIS A 37 -6.79 8.85 2.35
CA HIS A 37 -7.18 8.26 1.07
C HIS A 37 -6.36 6.98 0.80
N LEU A 38 -6.87 5.85 1.28
CA LEU A 38 -6.26 4.52 1.14
C LEU A 38 -6.96 3.66 0.09
N ALA A 39 -8.11 4.12 -0.42
CA ALA A 39 -8.91 3.39 -1.42
C ALA A 39 -8.15 3.31 -2.75
N ALA A 40 -7.84 2.09 -3.17
CA ALA A 40 -7.18 1.82 -4.44
C ALA A 40 -7.35 0.34 -4.84
N LEU A 41 -7.31 0.06 -6.13
CA LEU A 41 -7.03 -1.28 -6.62
C LEU A 41 -5.52 -1.52 -6.51
N SER A 42 -5.12 -2.48 -5.69
CA SER A 42 -3.72 -2.88 -5.49
C SER A 42 -3.35 -4.06 -6.38
N ARG A 43 -2.07 -4.41 -6.43
CA ARG A 43 -1.47 -5.52 -7.16
C ARG A 43 -1.26 -5.27 -8.66
N ILE A 44 -0.15 -5.82 -9.13
CA ILE A 44 0.30 -5.66 -10.52
C ILE A 44 -0.50 -6.58 -11.44
N GLN A 45 -0.61 -7.87 -11.09
CA GLN A 45 -1.18 -8.86 -12.02
C GLN A 45 -2.64 -8.59 -12.38
N PRO A 46 -3.58 -8.34 -11.44
CA PRO A 46 -4.95 -8.00 -11.78
C PRO A 46 -5.10 -6.71 -12.61
N SER A 47 -4.10 -5.82 -12.57
CA SER A 47 -4.16 -4.57 -13.34
C SER A 47 -4.06 -4.80 -14.86
N PHE A 48 -3.46 -5.90 -15.29
CA PHE A 48 -3.41 -6.26 -16.71
C PHE A 48 -4.75 -6.76 -17.24
N GLU A 49 -5.55 -7.41 -16.37
CA GLU A 49 -6.86 -7.92 -16.73
C GLU A 49 -7.94 -6.83 -16.77
N ALA A 50 -7.83 -5.83 -15.90
CA ALA A 50 -8.84 -4.79 -15.75
C ALA A 50 -8.25 -3.35 -15.75
N PRO A 51 -7.47 -2.94 -16.77
CA PRO A 51 -6.76 -1.66 -16.75
C PRO A 51 -7.68 -0.44 -16.62
N SER A 52 -8.85 -0.47 -17.23
CA SER A 52 -9.83 0.62 -17.14
C SER A 52 -10.38 0.81 -15.73
N ASN A 53 -10.57 -0.27 -14.97
CA ASN A 53 -10.98 -0.18 -13.57
C ASN A 53 -9.87 0.43 -12.70
N TYR A 54 -8.62 0.06 -12.96
CA TYR A 54 -7.48 0.66 -12.26
C TYR A 54 -7.35 2.15 -12.55
N PHE A 55 -7.55 2.58 -13.80
CA PHE A 55 -7.59 4.01 -14.14
C PHE A 55 -8.70 4.74 -13.37
N ARG A 56 -9.93 4.22 -13.46
CA ARG A 56 -11.10 4.82 -12.85
C ARG A 56 -10.93 4.98 -11.33
N VAL A 57 -10.48 3.93 -10.65
CA VAL A 57 -10.34 3.93 -9.18
C VAL A 57 -9.09 4.68 -8.72
N ASN A 58 -7.90 4.33 -9.27
CA ASN A 58 -6.64 4.84 -8.73
C ASN A 58 -6.31 6.27 -9.21
N ALA A 59 -6.71 6.64 -10.40
CA ALA A 59 -6.52 7.99 -10.92
C ALA A 59 -7.79 8.86 -10.72
N GLY A 60 -8.94 8.42 -11.25
CA GLY A 60 -10.20 9.16 -11.15
C GLY A 60 -10.70 9.27 -9.70
N GLY A 61 -10.63 8.19 -8.91
CA GLY A 61 -10.99 8.24 -7.50
C GLY A 61 -10.09 9.16 -6.69
N THR A 62 -8.79 9.23 -7.02
CA THR A 62 -7.89 10.17 -6.36
C THR A 62 -8.23 11.62 -6.73
N GLU A 63 -8.55 11.88 -7.99
CA GLU A 63 -9.01 13.21 -8.42
C GLU A 63 -10.28 13.62 -7.68
N ALA A 64 -11.28 12.75 -7.57
CA ALA A 64 -12.52 13.01 -6.85
C ALA A 64 -12.28 13.36 -5.37
N VAL A 65 -11.34 12.65 -4.69
CA VAL A 65 -10.96 12.97 -3.31
C VAL A 65 -10.24 14.31 -3.21
N CYS A 66 -9.33 14.62 -4.13
CA CYS A 66 -8.61 15.90 -4.14
C CYS A 66 -9.57 17.08 -4.36
N GLU A 67 -10.52 16.97 -5.30
CA GLU A 67 -11.53 18.00 -5.54
C GLU A 67 -12.47 18.18 -4.35
N TRP A 68 -12.91 17.09 -3.74
CA TRP A 68 -13.70 17.14 -2.52
C TRP A 68 -12.93 17.83 -1.38
N ALA A 69 -11.67 17.46 -1.16
CA ALA A 69 -10.83 18.07 -0.15
C ALA A 69 -10.62 19.58 -0.39
N ARG A 70 -10.44 19.99 -1.66
CA ARG A 70 -10.34 21.39 -2.04
C ARG A 70 -11.61 22.16 -1.70
N LYS A 71 -12.80 21.60 -2.00
CA LYS A 71 -14.10 22.24 -1.72
C LYS A 71 -14.36 22.43 -0.21
N PHE A 72 -13.98 21.48 0.60
CA PHE A 72 -14.25 21.48 2.03
C PHE A 72 -13.07 21.87 2.93
N ASN A 73 -11.93 22.22 2.31
CA ASN A 73 -10.68 22.56 3.02
C ASN A 73 -10.21 21.46 3.97
N VAL A 74 -10.27 20.20 3.52
CA VAL A 74 -9.86 19.02 4.29
C VAL A 74 -8.42 18.65 3.98
N LYS A 75 -7.65 18.34 5.02
CA LYS A 75 -6.32 17.75 4.83
C LYS A 75 -6.43 16.31 4.32
N VAL A 76 -5.62 15.95 3.33
CA VAL A 76 -5.57 14.58 2.78
C VAL A 76 -4.19 13.97 3.00
N VAL A 77 -4.16 12.70 3.42
CA VAL A 77 -2.96 11.85 3.34
C VAL A 77 -3.25 10.74 2.33
N TYR A 78 -2.60 10.84 1.18
CA TYR A 78 -2.76 9.89 0.07
C TYR A 78 -1.78 8.73 0.20
N ALA A 79 -2.28 7.50 0.07
CA ALA A 79 -1.44 6.30 -0.01
C ALA A 79 -0.75 6.22 -1.38
N GLY A 80 0.49 6.69 -1.47
CA GLY A 80 1.38 6.51 -2.60
C GLY A 80 1.93 5.09 -2.70
N SER A 81 2.89 4.88 -3.61
CA SER A 81 3.47 3.55 -3.84
C SER A 81 4.94 3.64 -4.18
N SER A 82 5.75 2.71 -3.65
CA SER A 82 7.14 2.51 -4.05
C SER A 82 7.33 2.22 -5.55
N SER A 83 6.25 1.85 -6.27
CA SER A 83 6.28 1.73 -7.73
C SER A 83 6.67 3.03 -8.45
N GLN A 84 6.57 4.18 -7.76
CA GLN A 84 7.02 5.48 -8.26
C GLN A 84 8.50 5.48 -8.69
N TRP A 85 9.34 4.67 -8.07
CA TRP A 85 10.77 4.58 -8.34
C TRP A 85 11.13 3.68 -9.53
N HIS A 86 10.12 3.13 -10.20
CA HIS A 86 10.29 2.24 -11.35
C HIS A 86 9.63 2.85 -12.59
N ASN A 87 9.93 2.24 -13.75
CA ASN A 87 9.28 2.64 -14.99
C ASN A 87 7.75 2.44 -14.86
N PRO A 88 6.95 3.52 -14.93
CA PRO A 88 5.50 3.44 -14.73
C PRO A 88 4.80 2.62 -15.83
N PHE A 89 5.44 2.46 -17.00
CA PHE A 89 4.87 1.70 -18.11
C PHE A 89 5.06 0.18 -17.98
N LEU A 90 5.62 -0.30 -16.87
CA LEU A 90 5.69 -1.74 -16.59
C LEU A 90 4.34 -2.37 -16.30
N SER A 91 3.39 -1.62 -15.76
CA SER A 91 2.02 -2.10 -15.48
C SER A 91 1.00 -0.96 -15.38
N PRO A 92 -0.28 -1.24 -15.67
CA PRO A 92 -1.35 -0.26 -15.41
C PRO A 92 -1.40 0.21 -13.96
N TYR A 93 -1.18 -0.71 -12.99
CA TYR A 93 -1.09 -0.36 -11.58
C TYR A 93 -0.03 0.72 -11.30
N ALA A 94 1.21 0.52 -11.77
CA ALA A 94 2.30 1.46 -11.54
C ALA A 94 1.99 2.84 -12.15
N LEU A 95 1.49 2.84 -13.39
CA LEU A 95 1.13 4.08 -14.08
C LEU A 95 0.02 4.84 -13.33
N TYR A 96 -1.06 4.16 -12.93
CA TYR A 96 -2.19 4.85 -12.32
C TYR A 96 -1.94 5.25 -10.85
N LYS A 97 -1.05 4.57 -10.14
CA LYS A 97 -0.54 5.06 -8.85
C LYS A 97 0.30 6.33 -9.02
N LYS A 98 1.15 6.36 -10.06
CA LYS A 98 1.90 7.57 -10.40
C LYS A 98 0.97 8.74 -10.76
N ILE A 99 -0.01 8.53 -11.62
CA ILE A 99 -0.99 9.57 -11.97
C ILE A 99 -1.72 10.08 -10.72
N GLY A 100 -2.08 9.21 -9.78
CA GLY A 100 -2.67 9.63 -8.51
C GLY A 100 -1.76 10.56 -7.71
N GLU A 101 -0.45 10.27 -7.63
CA GLU A 101 0.52 11.18 -6.98
C GLU A 101 0.64 12.51 -7.75
N ASP A 102 0.67 12.48 -9.09
CA ASP A 102 0.75 13.67 -9.92
C ASP A 102 -0.52 14.55 -9.76
N VAL A 103 -1.70 13.95 -9.62
CA VAL A 103 -2.96 14.65 -9.29
C VAL A 103 -2.85 15.30 -7.90
N CYS A 104 -2.38 14.60 -6.89
CA CYS A 104 -2.16 15.17 -5.56
C CYS A 104 -1.23 16.39 -5.62
N LYS A 105 -0.13 16.31 -6.36
CA LYS A 105 0.83 17.41 -6.54
C LYS A 105 0.19 18.59 -7.31
N LEU A 106 -0.61 18.33 -8.33
CA LEU A 106 -1.36 19.36 -9.07
C LEU A 106 -2.26 20.15 -8.11
N TYR A 107 -3.09 19.46 -7.32
CA TYR A 107 -4.03 20.14 -6.41
C TYR A 107 -3.30 20.92 -5.32
N ARG A 108 -2.20 20.39 -4.79
CA ARG A 108 -1.34 21.08 -3.83
C ARG A 108 -0.72 22.34 -4.41
N GLN A 109 -0.14 22.27 -5.60
CA GLN A 109 0.61 23.36 -6.21
C GLN A 109 -0.31 24.44 -6.81
N THR A 110 -1.41 24.03 -7.44
CA THR A 110 -2.29 24.94 -8.17
C THR A 110 -3.36 25.56 -7.27
N TYR A 111 -3.92 24.77 -6.34
CA TYR A 111 -5.05 25.21 -5.53
C TYR A 111 -4.72 25.41 -4.05
N GLY A 112 -3.49 25.08 -3.62
CA GLY A 112 -3.08 25.16 -2.22
C GLY A 112 -3.77 24.15 -1.30
N THR A 113 -4.36 23.06 -1.87
CA THR A 113 -5.03 22.02 -1.09
C THR A 113 -4.01 21.30 -0.19
N ASP A 114 -4.34 21.09 1.06
CA ASP A 114 -3.45 20.42 2.01
C ASP A 114 -3.41 18.92 1.77
N ILE A 115 -2.47 18.47 0.95
CA ILE A 115 -2.31 17.07 0.59
C ILE A 115 -0.87 16.62 0.87
N GLU A 116 -0.73 15.56 1.66
CA GLU A 116 0.54 14.84 1.88
C GLU A 116 0.48 13.47 1.21
N ILE A 117 1.61 13.01 0.67
CA ILE A 117 1.73 11.69 0.03
C ILE A 117 2.57 10.80 0.93
N ALA A 118 2.06 9.62 1.28
CA ALA A 118 2.75 8.58 2.03
C ALA A 118 3.01 7.38 1.12
N ARG A 119 4.25 7.13 0.70
CA ARG A 119 4.61 6.00 -0.15
C ARG A 119 4.82 4.74 0.66
N PHE A 120 3.99 3.73 0.38
CA PHE A 120 4.10 2.42 1.00
C PHE A 120 5.03 1.52 0.21
N TYR A 121 5.71 0.66 0.95
CA TYR A 121 6.46 -0.46 0.43
C TYR A 121 5.66 -1.76 0.57
N ASN A 122 6.28 -2.91 0.81
CA ASN A 122 5.52 -4.15 0.87
C ASN A 122 4.93 -4.34 2.28
N VAL A 123 3.70 -3.87 2.46
CA VAL A 123 3.02 -3.94 3.76
C VAL A 123 2.59 -5.37 4.07
N TYR A 124 2.83 -5.80 5.31
CA TYR A 124 2.41 -7.08 5.86
C TYR A 124 1.91 -6.90 7.30
N GLY A 125 1.16 -7.86 7.82
CA GLY A 125 0.72 -7.84 9.21
C GLY A 125 -0.61 -8.53 9.45
N PRO A 126 -1.17 -8.41 10.67
CA PRO A 126 -2.49 -8.92 11.00
C PRO A 126 -3.57 -8.44 10.03
N HIS A 127 -4.57 -9.28 9.79
CA HIS A 127 -5.69 -9.04 8.88
C HIS A 127 -5.33 -8.95 7.39
N GLU A 128 -4.08 -9.25 7.00
CA GLU A 128 -3.73 -9.33 5.58
C GLU A 128 -4.54 -10.41 4.85
N ILE A 129 -4.80 -10.18 3.56
CA ILE A 129 -5.49 -11.13 2.70
C ILE A 129 -4.57 -12.33 2.45
N THR A 130 -5.07 -13.55 2.72
CA THR A 130 -4.29 -14.79 2.62
C THR A 130 -4.58 -15.61 1.36
N GLU A 131 -5.62 -15.26 0.60
CA GLU A 131 -6.08 -16.00 -0.58
C GLU A 131 -6.51 -15.08 -1.71
N GLY A 132 -6.60 -15.64 -2.92
CA GLY A 132 -7.03 -14.92 -4.12
C GLY A 132 -5.95 -14.00 -4.70
N GLU A 133 -6.36 -13.23 -5.71
CA GLU A 133 -5.48 -12.37 -6.50
C GLU A 133 -4.99 -11.12 -5.74
N TRP A 134 -5.67 -10.74 -4.67
CA TRP A 134 -5.36 -9.57 -3.85
C TRP A 134 -4.36 -9.86 -2.72
N ALA A 135 -4.06 -11.13 -2.46
CA ALA A 135 -3.09 -11.52 -1.42
C ALA A 135 -1.66 -11.06 -1.78
N ALA A 136 -0.99 -10.40 -0.84
CA ALA A 136 0.45 -10.13 -0.91
C ALA A 136 1.26 -11.38 -0.62
N VAL A 137 2.55 -11.36 -0.92
CA VAL A 137 3.41 -12.56 -0.81
C VAL A 137 3.37 -13.20 0.58
N ILE A 138 3.47 -12.40 1.65
CA ILE A 138 3.46 -12.93 3.03
C ILE A 138 2.10 -13.57 3.33
N GLY A 139 1.00 -12.85 3.10
CA GLY A 139 -0.34 -13.39 3.29
C GLY A 139 -0.62 -14.62 2.43
N LYS A 140 -0.25 -14.56 1.14
CA LYS A 140 -0.42 -15.69 0.22
C LYS A 140 0.32 -16.95 0.72
N TRP A 141 1.57 -16.80 1.18
CA TRP A 141 2.33 -17.93 1.68
C TRP A 141 1.77 -18.46 2.99
N ARG A 142 1.28 -17.59 3.88
CA ARG A 142 0.57 -18.02 5.09
C ARG A 142 -0.68 -18.85 4.75
N GLY A 143 -1.47 -18.40 3.77
CA GLY A 143 -2.63 -19.17 3.29
C GLY A 143 -2.25 -20.53 2.74
N LEU A 144 -1.21 -20.61 1.89
CA LEU A 144 -0.73 -21.87 1.33
C LEU A 144 -0.22 -22.82 2.42
N VAL A 145 0.53 -22.34 3.40
CA VAL A 145 1.00 -23.12 4.55
C VAL A 145 -0.18 -23.67 5.36
N ALA A 146 -1.19 -22.84 5.63
CA ALA A 146 -2.39 -23.26 6.36
C ALA A 146 -3.16 -24.38 5.63
N GLU A 147 -3.07 -24.41 4.30
CA GLU A 147 -3.67 -25.47 3.45
C GLU A 147 -2.75 -26.69 3.26
N GLY A 148 -1.55 -26.70 3.84
CA GLY A 148 -0.55 -27.75 3.64
C GLY A 148 0.04 -27.80 2.22
N LYS A 149 0.00 -26.67 1.50
CA LYS A 149 0.51 -26.53 0.13
C LYS A 149 1.91 -25.91 0.12
N PRO A 150 2.73 -26.21 -0.90
CA PRO A 150 4.03 -25.55 -1.06
C PRO A 150 3.89 -24.06 -1.33
N ILE A 151 4.78 -23.25 -0.77
CA ILE A 151 4.85 -21.82 -1.08
C ILE A 151 5.43 -21.61 -2.48
N GLN A 152 4.90 -20.59 -3.19
CA GLN A 152 5.22 -20.31 -4.59
C GLN A 152 6.16 -19.10 -4.70
N ILE A 153 7.35 -19.30 -5.23
CA ILE A 153 8.33 -18.26 -5.52
C ILE A 153 8.28 -17.91 -7.00
N VAL A 154 8.01 -16.65 -7.32
CA VAL A 154 7.98 -16.15 -8.70
C VAL A 154 9.40 -15.98 -9.22
N GLY A 155 9.68 -16.49 -10.43
CA GLY A 155 11.02 -16.40 -11.05
C GLY A 155 12.07 -17.18 -10.27
N ASP A 156 13.25 -16.60 -10.11
CA ASP A 156 14.38 -17.17 -9.38
C ASP A 156 14.40 -16.84 -7.87
N GLY A 157 13.49 -15.97 -7.42
CA GLY A 157 13.38 -15.55 -6.04
C GLY A 157 14.41 -14.53 -5.56
N GLU A 158 15.27 -14.03 -6.46
CA GLU A 158 16.32 -13.04 -6.11
C GLU A 158 15.78 -11.60 -6.04
N GLN A 159 14.56 -11.35 -6.49
CA GLN A 159 13.94 -10.03 -6.36
C GLN A 159 13.79 -9.64 -4.88
N ARG A 160 14.24 -8.44 -4.54
CA ARG A 160 14.29 -7.94 -3.17
C ARG A 160 13.13 -6.99 -2.87
N ARG A 161 12.61 -7.05 -1.65
CA ARG A 161 11.49 -6.20 -1.19
C ARG A 161 11.76 -5.64 0.20
N ASP A 162 11.50 -4.35 0.35
CA ASP A 162 11.38 -3.71 1.67
C ASP A 162 10.01 -4.06 2.23
N PHE A 163 9.99 -4.81 3.32
CA PHE A 163 8.77 -5.23 4.01
C PHE A 163 8.54 -4.38 5.24
N THR A 164 7.39 -3.73 5.31
CA THR A 164 7.04 -2.84 6.42
C THR A 164 5.80 -3.36 7.15
N HIS A 165 5.90 -3.48 8.48
CA HIS A 165 4.78 -3.96 9.28
C HIS A 165 3.64 -2.94 9.30
N ILE A 166 2.39 -3.42 9.34
CA ILE A 166 1.20 -2.56 9.30
C ILE A 166 1.17 -1.55 10.45
N ASP A 167 1.64 -1.89 11.65
CA ASP A 167 1.67 -0.97 12.79
C ASP A 167 2.60 0.22 12.52
N ASP A 168 3.73 0.00 11.85
CA ASP A 168 4.65 1.08 11.46
C ASP A 168 4.03 1.97 10.38
N ILE A 169 3.28 1.39 9.44
CA ILE A 169 2.53 2.16 8.43
C ILE A 169 1.47 3.03 9.10
N VAL A 170 0.70 2.47 10.03
CA VAL A 170 -0.34 3.20 10.76
C VAL A 170 0.28 4.34 11.59
N ASP A 171 1.37 4.08 12.33
CA ASP A 171 2.10 5.13 13.06
C ASP A 171 2.59 6.25 12.12
N GLY A 172 3.15 5.88 10.96
CA GLY A 172 3.58 6.83 9.95
C GLY A 172 2.44 7.69 9.41
N LEU A 173 1.30 7.08 9.08
CA LEU A 173 0.10 7.79 8.63
C LEU A 173 -0.42 8.77 9.67
N ILE A 174 -0.49 8.35 10.94
CA ILE A 174 -0.91 9.21 12.06
C ILE A 174 0.03 10.41 12.17
N LYS A 175 1.35 10.17 12.19
CA LYS A 175 2.35 11.24 12.27
C LYS A 175 2.24 12.24 11.11
N ILE A 176 2.05 11.76 9.87
CA ILE A 176 1.84 12.62 8.70
C ILE A 176 0.53 13.41 8.83
N GLY A 177 -0.56 12.74 9.20
CA GLY A 177 -1.88 13.33 9.30
C GLY A 177 -1.94 14.48 10.32
N PHE A 178 -1.35 14.29 11.48
CA PHE A 178 -1.38 15.28 12.57
C PHE A 178 -0.19 16.25 12.59
N SER A 179 0.79 16.10 11.68
CA SER A 179 1.91 17.01 11.55
C SER A 179 1.53 18.26 10.74
N ASN A 180 2.10 19.39 11.12
CA ASN A 180 2.10 20.62 10.32
C ASN A 180 3.24 20.65 9.29
N GLN A 181 4.13 19.64 9.30
CA GLN A 181 5.22 19.54 8.33
C GLN A 181 4.67 19.20 6.94
N LYS A 182 5.25 19.83 5.92
CA LYS A 182 4.93 19.58 4.52
C LYS A 182 6.12 18.95 3.82
N HIS A 183 5.83 17.99 2.91
CA HIS A 183 6.85 17.37 2.10
C HIS A 183 6.66 17.77 0.63
N GLU A 184 7.73 18.22 -0.04
CA GLU A 184 7.65 18.66 -1.44
C GLU A 184 7.29 17.51 -2.37
N ASP A 185 7.78 16.30 -2.12
CA ASP A 185 7.46 15.07 -2.85
C ASP A 185 6.55 14.17 -2.02
N ALA A 186 7.11 13.21 -1.29
CA ALA A 186 6.36 12.24 -0.49
C ALA A 186 7.16 11.71 0.71
N TRP A 187 6.47 11.35 1.78
CA TRP A 187 7.00 10.64 2.93
C TRP A 187 7.17 9.15 2.60
N GLU A 188 8.38 8.64 2.71
CA GLU A 188 8.69 7.23 2.42
C GLU A 188 8.49 6.36 3.67
N LEU A 189 7.50 5.47 3.64
CA LEU A 189 7.18 4.57 4.74
C LEU A 189 7.66 3.14 4.45
N GLY A 190 8.96 2.97 4.34
CA GLY A 190 9.66 1.68 4.23
C GLY A 190 10.65 1.51 5.38
N THR A 191 11.03 0.28 5.71
CA THR A 191 12.02 0.03 6.78
C THR A 191 13.43 0.46 6.40
N GLY A 192 13.73 0.49 5.10
CA GLY A 192 15.09 0.68 4.57
C GLY A 192 15.90 -0.62 4.50
N PHE A 193 15.35 -1.74 5.00
CA PHE A 193 15.91 -3.07 4.84
C PHE A 193 15.10 -3.86 3.82
N ASN A 194 15.76 -4.61 2.95
CA ASN A 194 15.08 -5.47 2.01
C ASN A 194 15.56 -6.92 2.09
N TYR A 195 14.65 -7.81 1.76
CA TYR A 195 14.87 -9.25 1.72
C TYR A 195 14.60 -9.77 0.32
N SER A 196 15.40 -10.74 -0.15
CA SER A 196 15.01 -11.51 -1.33
C SER A 196 13.82 -12.42 -1.00
N LEU A 197 13.06 -12.80 -2.02
CA LEU A 197 11.98 -13.76 -1.79
C LEU A 197 12.52 -15.12 -1.35
N ASN A 198 13.75 -15.49 -1.74
CA ASN A 198 14.42 -16.68 -1.25
C ASN A 198 14.69 -16.61 0.26
N GLU A 199 15.26 -15.49 0.75
CA GLU A 199 15.51 -15.27 2.18
C GLU A 199 14.21 -15.39 3.00
N VAL A 200 13.11 -14.79 2.50
CA VAL A 200 11.81 -14.87 3.18
C VAL A 200 11.23 -16.29 3.10
N ALA A 201 11.37 -16.98 1.96
CA ALA A 201 10.92 -18.35 1.80
C ALA A 201 11.64 -19.30 2.76
N ASP A 202 12.95 -19.11 2.98
CA ASP A 202 13.72 -19.91 3.92
C ASP A 202 13.21 -19.75 5.36
N LEU A 203 12.76 -18.54 5.77
CA LEU A 203 12.10 -18.35 7.07
C LEU A 203 10.79 -19.14 7.19
N PHE A 204 10.01 -19.22 6.10
CA PHE A 204 8.79 -20.04 6.08
C PHE A 204 9.09 -21.53 6.16
N VAL A 205 10.08 -21.99 5.41
CA VAL A 205 10.54 -23.41 5.46
C VAL A 205 11.05 -23.77 6.86
N GLU A 206 11.91 -22.92 7.45
CA GLU A 206 12.43 -23.12 8.81
C GLU A 206 11.30 -23.21 9.85
N ARG A 207 10.31 -22.33 9.74
CA ARG A 207 9.23 -22.23 10.73
C ARG A 207 8.14 -23.28 10.59
N PHE A 208 7.76 -23.62 9.35
CA PHE A 208 6.56 -24.42 9.07
C PHE A 208 6.88 -25.78 8.44
N GLY A 209 8.13 -26.04 8.05
CA GLY A 209 8.51 -27.28 7.35
C GLY A 209 7.85 -27.41 5.98
N CYS A 210 7.37 -26.29 5.37
CA CYS A 210 6.70 -26.32 4.09
C CYS A 210 7.69 -26.48 2.92
N GLU A 211 7.21 -27.05 1.82
CA GLU A 211 7.96 -27.08 0.57
C GLU A 211 7.90 -25.72 -0.14
N LYS A 212 8.91 -25.42 -0.95
CA LYS A 212 8.95 -24.26 -1.85
C LYS A 212 9.04 -24.73 -3.30
N VAL A 213 8.27 -24.07 -4.18
CA VAL A 213 8.28 -24.32 -5.62
C VAL A 213 8.47 -23.00 -6.38
N TYR A 214 9.23 -23.05 -7.46
CA TYR A 214 9.44 -21.88 -8.31
C TYR A 214 8.42 -21.88 -9.45
N ILE A 215 7.78 -20.74 -9.67
CA ILE A 215 6.81 -20.54 -10.76
C ILE A 215 7.36 -19.50 -11.76
N PRO A 216 6.88 -19.51 -13.01
CA PRO A 216 7.40 -18.59 -14.02
C PRO A 216 7.38 -17.12 -13.61
N GLN A 217 8.35 -16.36 -14.13
CA GLN A 217 8.44 -14.93 -13.94
C GLN A 217 7.15 -14.23 -14.37
N GLN A 218 6.68 -13.28 -13.57
CA GLN A 218 5.48 -12.50 -13.83
C GLN A 218 5.82 -11.15 -14.46
N LYS A 219 5.01 -10.73 -15.43
CA LYS A 219 5.14 -9.44 -16.10
C LYS A 219 4.99 -8.28 -15.09
N GLY A 220 5.78 -7.22 -15.27
CA GLY A 220 5.66 -6.00 -14.49
C GLY A 220 6.29 -6.03 -13.10
N ASN A 221 6.92 -7.13 -12.70
CA ASN A 221 7.63 -7.20 -11.42
C ASN A 221 8.93 -6.39 -11.46
N TYR A 222 9.29 -5.81 -10.30
CA TYR A 222 10.52 -5.06 -10.08
C TYR A 222 11.61 -5.97 -9.52
N ASN A 223 12.88 -5.64 -9.80
CA ASN A 223 14.00 -6.37 -9.24
C ASN A 223 14.20 -6.06 -7.75
N GLU A 224 14.03 -4.79 -7.37
CA GLU A 224 14.29 -4.35 -6.01
C GLU A 224 13.36 -3.20 -5.60
N THR A 225 12.97 -3.16 -4.33
CA THR A 225 12.38 -1.99 -3.68
C THR A 225 13.01 -1.79 -2.31
N HIS A 226 13.33 -0.54 -1.97
CA HIS A 226 13.76 -0.10 -0.65
C HIS A 226 13.45 1.39 -0.47
N ARG A 227 13.32 1.82 0.77
CA ARG A 227 13.13 3.24 1.09
C ARG A 227 14.32 4.06 0.58
N VAL A 228 14.05 5.19 -0.07
CA VAL A 228 15.06 6.01 -0.74
C VAL A 228 15.50 7.24 0.04
N ASN A 229 14.74 7.66 1.08
CA ASN A 229 15.12 8.74 1.97
C ASN A 229 14.63 8.49 3.40
N ASP A 230 15.16 9.26 4.36
CA ASP A 230 14.86 9.15 5.78
C ASP A 230 14.03 10.33 6.31
N ASP A 231 13.35 11.07 5.45
CA ASP A 231 12.62 12.28 5.84
C ASP A 231 11.52 12.01 6.88
N ALA A 232 10.79 10.89 6.77
CA ALA A 232 9.80 10.50 7.76
C ALA A 232 10.44 10.24 9.15
N ILE A 233 11.63 9.65 9.18
CA ILE A 233 12.38 9.42 10.41
C ILE A 233 12.88 10.76 10.99
N ASN A 234 13.57 11.55 10.18
CA ASN A 234 14.28 12.73 10.63
C ASN A 234 13.34 13.89 10.99
N ARG A 235 12.22 14.03 10.30
CA ARG A 235 11.32 15.18 10.42
C ARG A 235 10.05 14.87 11.22
N LEU A 236 9.54 13.62 11.16
CA LEU A 236 8.33 13.23 11.88
C LEU A 236 8.62 12.37 13.11
N GLY A 237 9.88 11.95 13.34
CA GLY A 237 10.24 11.03 14.41
C GLY A 237 9.61 9.64 14.23
N TRP A 238 9.35 9.26 12.97
CA TRP A 238 8.86 7.92 12.66
C TRP A 238 9.98 6.89 12.87
N GLN A 239 9.68 5.74 13.45
CA GLN A 239 10.68 4.73 13.81
C GLN A 239 10.21 3.34 13.37
N PRO A 240 10.40 2.97 12.09
CA PRO A 240 10.01 1.65 11.60
C PRO A 240 10.90 0.56 12.22
N LYS A 241 10.32 -0.63 12.38
CA LYS A 241 10.99 -1.79 12.95
C LYS A 241 11.11 -2.89 11.91
N ASP A 242 12.30 -3.45 11.74
CA ASP A 242 12.47 -4.67 10.97
C ASP A 242 12.12 -5.89 11.85
N ILE A 243 10.84 -6.22 11.87
CA ILE A 243 10.29 -7.35 12.66
C ILE A 243 9.78 -8.51 11.79
N LEU A 244 10.10 -8.53 10.48
CA LEU A 244 9.59 -9.55 9.56
C LEU A 244 9.89 -10.97 10.03
N LYS A 245 11.12 -11.22 10.45
CA LYS A 245 11.55 -12.54 10.96
C LYS A 245 10.75 -12.97 12.19
N ASP A 246 10.56 -12.04 13.13
CA ASP A 246 9.80 -12.31 14.35
C ASP A 246 8.31 -12.50 14.06
N TYR A 247 7.77 -11.73 13.10
CA TYR A 247 6.39 -11.89 12.65
C TYR A 247 6.14 -13.27 12.06
N ILE A 248 7.00 -13.73 11.14
CA ILE A 248 6.88 -15.07 10.53
C ILE A 248 7.01 -16.17 11.60
N LYS A 249 7.94 -16.04 12.54
CA LYS A 249 8.12 -17.01 13.63
C LYS A 249 6.92 -17.12 14.58
N LYS A 250 6.21 -16.02 14.80
CA LYS A 250 5.03 -15.96 15.69
C LYS A 250 3.71 -16.23 14.97
N SER A 251 3.72 -16.15 13.62
CA SER A 251 2.51 -16.32 12.83
C SER A 251 2.03 -17.77 12.82
N ILE A 252 0.83 -17.98 13.25
CA ILE A 252 -0.20 -18.90 12.71
C ILE A 252 -1.54 -18.37 13.11
#